data_a1520ae52179efda75168188dd3e58e1
#
_entry.id   a1520ae52179efda75168188dd3e58e1
#
_cell.length_a   1.000
_cell.length_b   1.000
_cell.length_c   1.000
_cell.angle_alpha   90.00
_cell.angle_beta   90.00
_cell.angle_gamma   90.00
#
_symmetry.space_group_name_H-M   'P 1'
#
loop_
_entity.id
_entity.type
_entity.pdbx_description
1 polymer ?
#
loop_
_entity_poly.entity_id
_entity_poly.type
_entity_poly.pdbx_seq_one_letter_code
_entity_poly.pdbx_strand_id
1 'polypeptide(L)'
;MSAVKPKFRYRKKFENQQLPNILDQQFFTEQPNRKWTSDMTFIRTITVNVYLDIIIDAFSRKIISWKISPRMTSQFIVELISNALRKRKTSSNLILHTDRGSQYTSHAVRQFLYPNQINHSFSKIGYPWDNAITESFFKYTKKEEYNRRKFHDISEVRKAAFNYIEGFYNTRRPHSANKFMSPNQKELEFYTQ
;
A
#
# COMPACT_ATOMS: atom_id res chain seq x y z
N MET A 1 37.17 -10.54 23.16
CA MET A 1 36.19 -9.44 23.32
C MET A 1 34.81 -9.97 22.90
N SER A 2 33.89 -10.13 23.84
CA SER A 2 32.55 -10.66 23.59
C SER A 2 31.66 -9.55 23.07
N ALA A 3 31.19 -9.68 21.84
CA ALA A 3 30.24 -8.71 21.24
C ALA A 3 28.87 -8.88 21.90
N VAL A 4 28.47 -7.93 22.73
CA VAL A 4 27.14 -7.87 23.35
C VAL A 4 26.11 -7.63 22.27
N LYS A 5 25.34 -8.66 21.91
CA LYS A 5 24.20 -8.52 20.99
C LYS A 5 23.12 -7.61 21.62
N PRO A 6 22.65 -6.56 20.97
CA PRO A 6 21.70 -5.64 21.59
C PRO A 6 20.36 -6.33 21.88
N LYS A 7 19.89 -6.26 23.13
CA LYS A 7 18.61 -6.79 23.63
C LYS A 7 17.37 -6.20 22.93
N PHE A 8 17.52 -5.19 22.08
CA PHE A 8 16.45 -4.44 21.44
C PHE A 8 15.61 -5.22 20.40
N ARG A 9 16.14 -6.28 19.78
CA ARG A 9 15.44 -7.04 18.75
C ARG A 9 14.29 -7.91 19.27
N TYR A 10 14.34 -8.38 20.51
CA TYR A 10 13.34 -9.31 21.05
C TYR A 10 12.01 -8.63 21.43
N ARG A 11 12.05 -7.45 22.05
CA ARG A 11 10.84 -6.71 22.44
C ARG A 11 10.01 -6.29 21.24
N LYS A 12 10.66 -5.73 20.21
CA LYS A 12 10.00 -5.29 18.98
C LYS A 12 9.36 -6.43 18.19
N LYS A 13 9.97 -7.63 18.22
CA LYS A 13 9.43 -8.83 17.58
C LYS A 13 8.18 -9.35 18.30
N PHE A 14 8.15 -9.28 19.62
CA PHE A 14 7.02 -9.71 20.44
C PHE A 14 5.81 -8.76 20.29
N GLU A 15 6.03 -7.44 20.34
CA GLU A 15 4.98 -6.45 20.13
C GLU A 15 4.36 -6.58 18.74
N ASN A 16 5.16 -6.82 17.69
CA ASN A 16 4.67 -7.01 16.33
C ASN A 16 3.89 -8.33 16.14
N GLN A 17 4.09 -9.33 16.98
CA GLN A 17 3.32 -10.57 16.94
C GLN A 17 1.89 -10.43 17.45
N GLN A 18 1.61 -9.41 18.28
CA GLN A 18 0.29 -9.14 18.86
C GLN A 18 -0.62 -8.28 17.97
N LEU A 19 -0.12 -7.77 16.83
CA LEU A 19 -0.91 -6.93 15.93
C LEU A 19 -1.99 -7.77 15.23
N PRO A 20 -3.28 -7.35 15.24
CA PRO A 20 -4.36 -8.16 14.72
C PRO A 20 -4.35 -8.24 13.20
N ASN A 21 -4.66 -9.41 12.64
CA ASN A 21 -5.04 -9.57 11.24
C ASN A 21 -6.56 -9.52 11.11
N ILE A 22 -7.12 -8.31 11.02
CA ILE A 22 -8.58 -8.09 10.94
C ILE A 22 -9.10 -8.46 9.55
N LEU A 23 -8.28 -8.25 8.51
CA LEU A 23 -8.66 -8.54 7.12
C LEU A 23 -8.79 -10.04 6.85
N ASP A 24 -7.89 -10.84 7.43
CA ASP A 24 -7.82 -12.31 7.36
C ASP A 24 -8.11 -12.87 5.96
N GLN A 25 -7.44 -12.32 4.94
CA GLN A 25 -7.58 -12.65 3.50
C GLN A 25 -8.96 -12.41 2.90
N GLN A 26 -9.89 -11.82 3.64
CA GLN A 26 -11.23 -11.49 3.16
C GLN A 26 -11.21 -10.19 2.35
N PHE A 27 -10.62 -10.23 1.16
CA PHE A 27 -10.47 -9.07 0.28
C PHE A 27 -11.76 -8.63 -0.40
N PHE A 28 -12.76 -9.50 -0.47
CA PHE A 28 -14.03 -9.16 -1.09
C PHE A 28 -14.75 -8.07 -0.30
N THR A 29 -15.34 -7.13 -1.02
CA THR A 29 -16.20 -6.08 -0.49
C THR A 29 -17.17 -5.62 -1.57
N GLU A 30 -18.41 -5.34 -1.18
CA GLU A 30 -19.48 -4.92 -2.10
C GLU A 30 -19.42 -3.45 -2.46
N GLN A 31 -18.66 -2.65 -1.68
CA GLN A 31 -18.60 -1.21 -1.81
C GLN A 31 -17.15 -0.71 -1.77
N PRO A 32 -16.84 0.39 -2.48
CA PRO A 32 -15.55 1.05 -2.37
C PRO A 32 -15.33 1.65 -0.97
N ASN A 33 -14.08 1.89 -0.64
CA ASN A 33 -13.65 2.54 0.61
C ASN A 33 -14.03 1.80 1.91
N ARG A 34 -14.15 0.47 1.85
CA ARG A 34 -14.33 -0.40 3.03
C ARG A 34 -13.06 -1.08 3.47
N LYS A 35 -12.23 -1.49 2.50
CA LYS A 35 -10.98 -2.20 2.74
C LYS A 35 -9.91 -1.64 1.82
N TRP A 36 -8.87 -1.09 2.42
CA TRP A 36 -7.68 -0.63 1.73
C TRP A 36 -6.49 -1.52 2.09
N THR A 37 -5.65 -1.79 1.12
CA THR A 37 -4.36 -2.47 1.34
C THR A 37 -3.23 -1.54 0.98
N SER A 38 -2.15 -1.55 1.74
CA SER A 38 -0.97 -0.73 1.50
C SER A 38 0.29 -1.57 1.65
N ASP A 39 1.24 -1.29 0.79
CA ASP A 39 2.57 -1.90 0.82
C ASP A 39 3.53 -1.03 0.01
N MET A 40 4.82 -1.27 0.20
CA MET A 40 5.85 -0.51 -0.50
C MET A 40 6.80 -1.42 -1.28
N THR A 41 7.37 -0.85 -2.31
CA THR A 41 8.44 -1.50 -3.05
C THR A 41 9.64 -0.60 -3.21
N PHE A 42 10.81 -1.23 -3.29
CA PHE A 42 12.07 -0.58 -3.56
C PHE A 42 12.33 -0.49 -5.06
N ILE A 43 12.79 0.67 -5.54
CA ILE A 43 13.16 0.93 -6.93
C ILE A 43 14.58 1.50 -6.94
N ARG A 44 15.46 0.86 -7.70
CA ARG A 44 16.85 1.31 -7.89
C ARG A 44 16.90 2.44 -8.89
N THR A 45 17.68 3.46 -8.60
CA THR A 45 18.09 4.49 -9.55
C THR A 45 19.61 4.65 -9.53
N ILE A 46 20.14 5.41 -10.49
CA ILE A 46 21.59 5.67 -10.58
C ILE A 46 22.04 6.58 -9.44
N THR A 47 21.26 7.62 -9.12
CA THR A 47 21.66 8.64 -8.13
C THR A 47 21.27 8.28 -6.70
N VAL A 48 20.03 7.86 -6.47
CA VAL A 48 19.51 7.53 -5.14
C VAL A 48 18.38 6.52 -5.24
N ASN A 49 18.46 5.45 -4.47
CA ASN A 49 17.37 4.48 -4.40
C ASN A 49 16.12 5.07 -3.75
N VAL A 50 14.97 4.65 -4.23
CA VAL A 50 13.68 5.18 -3.78
C VAL A 50 12.68 4.08 -3.42
N TYR A 51 11.71 4.45 -2.62
CA TYR A 51 10.58 3.61 -2.23
C TYR A 51 9.31 4.18 -2.84
N LEU A 52 8.54 3.33 -3.49
CA LEU A 52 7.17 3.60 -3.92
C LEU A 52 6.23 2.89 -2.95
N ASP A 53 5.40 3.65 -2.27
CA ASP A 53 4.32 3.13 -1.44
C ASP A 53 2.97 3.50 -2.06
N ILE A 54 2.00 2.60 -1.93
CA ILE A 54 0.67 2.71 -2.54
C ILE A 54 -0.43 2.34 -1.56
N ILE A 55 -1.62 2.89 -1.78
CA ILE A 55 -2.86 2.40 -1.18
C ILE A 55 -3.80 1.96 -2.30
N ILE A 56 -4.28 0.72 -2.22
CA ILE A 56 -5.23 0.12 -3.17
C ILE A 56 -6.57 -0.10 -2.47
N ASP A 57 -7.66 0.32 -3.11
CA ASP A 57 -9.01 -0.06 -2.71
C ASP A 57 -9.30 -1.50 -3.13
N ALA A 58 -9.65 -2.36 -2.17
CA ALA A 58 -9.90 -3.77 -2.43
C ALA A 58 -11.14 -4.03 -3.31
N PHE A 59 -12.11 -3.11 -3.36
CA PHE A 59 -13.32 -3.21 -4.20
C PHE A 59 -12.98 -3.17 -5.69
N SER A 60 -12.31 -2.11 -6.11
CA SER A 60 -12.06 -1.83 -7.52
C SER A 60 -10.65 -2.16 -7.98
N ARG A 61 -9.75 -2.50 -7.04
CA ARG A 61 -8.30 -2.58 -7.28
C ARG A 61 -7.64 -1.25 -7.66
N LYS A 62 -8.35 -0.13 -7.47
CA LYS A 62 -7.85 1.21 -7.80
C LYS A 62 -6.78 1.65 -6.83
N ILE A 63 -5.67 2.17 -7.37
CA ILE A 63 -4.69 2.88 -6.56
C ILE A 63 -5.25 4.26 -6.28
N ILE A 64 -5.55 4.51 -5.00
CA ILE A 64 -6.18 5.75 -4.53
C ILE A 64 -5.17 6.76 -4.03
N SER A 65 -4.02 6.28 -3.57
CA SER A 65 -2.89 7.12 -3.18
C SER A 65 -1.58 6.41 -3.45
N TRP A 66 -0.57 7.17 -3.85
CA TRP A 66 0.80 6.69 -3.99
C TRP A 66 1.79 7.82 -3.70
N LYS A 67 2.96 7.44 -3.19
CA LYS A 67 4.08 8.36 -2.90
C LYS A 67 5.42 7.71 -3.19
N ILE A 68 6.39 8.56 -3.54
CA ILE A 68 7.78 8.15 -3.75
C ILE A 68 8.69 9.00 -2.87
N SER A 69 9.60 8.33 -2.17
CA SER A 69 10.59 8.97 -1.30
C SER A 69 11.90 8.18 -1.27
N PRO A 70 13.04 8.83 -1.11
CA PRO A 70 14.30 8.15 -0.81
C PRO A 70 14.37 7.61 0.63
N ARG A 71 13.41 7.97 1.50
CA ARG A 71 13.39 7.59 2.91
C ARG A 71 12.03 7.02 3.30
N MET A 72 12.04 5.90 4.01
CA MET A 72 10.86 5.29 4.63
C MET A 72 10.67 5.85 6.03
N THR A 73 9.88 6.90 6.19
CA THR A 73 9.55 7.49 7.49
C THR A 73 8.09 7.24 7.85
N SER A 74 7.76 7.27 9.13
CA SER A 74 6.37 7.23 9.59
C SER A 74 5.54 8.39 9.03
N GLN A 75 6.15 9.57 8.91
CA GLN A 75 5.51 10.75 8.35
C GLN A 75 5.15 10.55 6.87
N PHE A 76 5.99 9.86 6.11
CA PHE A 76 5.71 9.49 4.72
C PHE A 76 4.43 8.64 4.61
N ILE A 77 4.23 7.68 5.53
CA ILE A 77 3.02 6.85 5.60
C ILE A 77 1.79 7.67 6.00
N VAL A 78 1.92 8.54 7.01
CA VAL A 78 0.83 9.43 7.43
C VAL A 78 0.35 10.30 6.27
N GLU A 79 1.28 10.89 5.52
CA GLU A 79 0.95 11.71 4.34
C GLU A 79 0.30 10.91 3.22
N LEU A 80 0.74 9.66 2.99
CA LEU A 80 0.15 8.76 2.00
C LEU A 80 -1.32 8.47 2.35
N ILE A 81 -1.62 8.14 3.63
CA ILE A 81 -2.97 7.87 4.11
C ILE A 81 -3.83 9.15 4.09
N SER A 82 -3.28 10.28 4.53
CA SER A 82 -3.96 11.59 4.48
C SER A 82 -4.36 11.96 3.05
N ASN A 83 -3.49 11.70 2.06
CA ASN A 83 -3.79 11.92 0.64
C ASN A 83 -4.95 11.04 0.15
N ALA A 84 -5.02 9.79 0.61
CA ALA A 84 -6.13 8.90 0.28
C ALA A 84 -7.45 9.40 0.89
N LEU A 85 -7.46 9.79 2.17
CA LEU A 85 -8.64 10.31 2.87
C LEU A 85 -9.18 11.60 2.23
N ARG A 86 -8.31 12.48 1.74
CA ARG A 86 -8.75 13.71 1.04
C ARG A 86 -9.46 13.43 -0.28
N LYS A 87 -9.15 12.31 -0.93
CA LYS A 87 -9.73 11.92 -2.23
C LYS A 87 -10.98 11.06 -2.09
N ARG A 88 -11.23 10.50 -0.90
CA ARG A 88 -12.25 9.46 -0.69
C ARG A 88 -13.14 9.77 0.51
N LYS A 89 -14.45 9.61 0.31
CA LYS A 89 -15.39 9.56 1.43
C LYS A 89 -15.34 8.15 2.02
N THR A 90 -14.83 8.02 3.22
CA THR A 90 -14.71 6.73 3.92
C THR A 90 -15.81 6.59 4.98
N SER A 91 -16.14 5.34 5.31
CA SER A 91 -17.00 5.03 6.47
C SER A 91 -16.17 4.86 7.73
N SER A 92 -16.80 4.94 8.89
CA SER A 92 -16.20 4.72 10.21
C SER A 92 -15.59 3.30 10.41
N ASN A 93 -15.82 2.37 9.48
CA ASN A 93 -15.34 0.99 9.57
C ASN A 93 -14.32 0.65 8.48
N LEU A 94 -13.61 1.65 7.94
CA LEU A 94 -12.54 1.41 6.99
C LEU A 94 -11.45 0.54 7.63
N ILE A 95 -11.07 -0.55 6.95
CA ILE A 95 -9.91 -1.36 7.30
C ILE A 95 -8.75 -0.93 6.41
N LEU A 96 -7.62 -0.53 7.02
CA LEU A 96 -6.34 -0.38 6.34
C LEU A 96 -5.47 -1.58 6.69
N HIS A 97 -5.16 -2.42 5.71
CA HIS A 97 -4.29 -3.59 5.88
C HIS A 97 -2.88 -3.31 5.36
N THR A 98 -1.87 -3.64 6.17
CA THR A 98 -0.46 -3.42 5.85
C THR A 98 0.39 -4.60 6.30
N ASP A 99 1.65 -4.62 5.88
CA ASP A 99 2.65 -5.45 6.53
C ASP A 99 2.98 -4.94 7.94
N ARG A 100 3.91 -5.64 8.63
CA ARG A 100 4.39 -5.26 9.97
C ARG A 100 5.66 -4.42 9.93
N GLY A 101 5.89 -3.68 8.87
CA GLY A 101 7.02 -2.75 8.74
C GLY A 101 7.01 -1.71 9.86
N SER A 102 8.19 -1.34 10.35
CA SER A 102 8.33 -0.39 11.47
C SER A 102 7.70 0.97 11.18
N GLN A 103 7.63 1.37 9.92
CA GLN A 103 6.99 2.60 9.47
C GLN A 103 5.48 2.56 9.67
N TYR A 104 4.82 1.41 9.38
CA TYR A 104 3.38 1.22 9.57
C TYR A 104 3.00 1.02 11.04
N THR A 105 3.83 0.30 11.81
CA THR A 105 3.58 0.02 13.23
C THR A 105 3.98 1.17 14.16
N SER A 106 4.42 2.30 13.61
CA SER A 106 4.89 3.46 14.37
C SER A 106 3.77 4.12 15.19
N HIS A 107 4.15 4.80 16.27
CA HIS A 107 3.22 5.58 17.08
C HIS A 107 2.53 6.69 16.28
N ALA A 108 3.27 7.36 15.39
CA ALA A 108 2.71 8.44 14.54
C ALA A 108 1.57 7.94 13.63
N VAL A 109 1.72 6.75 13.01
CA VAL A 109 0.67 6.16 12.20
C VAL A 109 -0.54 5.79 13.07
N ARG A 110 -0.35 5.15 14.22
CA ARG A 110 -1.44 4.82 15.14
C ARG A 110 -2.19 6.06 15.62
N GLN A 111 -1.48 7.13 16.01
CA GLN A 111 -2.09 8.40 16.41
C GLN A 111 -2.88 9.06 15.28
N PHE A 112 -2.47 8.86 14.02
CA PHE A 112 -3.20 9.37 12.87
C PHE A 112 -4.45 8.54 12.55
N LEU A 113 -4.38 7.21 12.63
CA LEU A 113 -5.49 6.32 12.28
C LEU A 113 -6.66 6.38 13.27
N TYR A 114 -6.36 6.51 14.58
CA TYR A 114 -7.36 6.45 15.64
C TYR A 114 -8.46 7.53 15.51
N PRO A 115 -8.18 8.83 15.43
CA PRO A 115 -9.19 9.87 15.29
C PRO A 115 -9.91 9.82 13.93
N ASN A 116 -9.31 9.20 12.91
CA ASN A 116 -9.93 8.99 11.59
C ASN A 116 -10.78 7.71 11.55
N GLN A 117 -10.95 7.00 12.66
CA GLN A 117 -11.76 5.78 12.80
C GLN A 117 -11.37 4.68 11.80
N ILE A 118 -10.07 4.53 11.54
CA ILE A 118 -9.52 3.52 10.63
C ILE A 118 -9.03 2.32 11.44
N ASN A 119 -9.56 1.14 11.14
CA ASN A 119 -9.13 -0.11 11.74
C ASN A 119 -7.84 -0.60 11.07
N HIS A 120 -6.74 -0.63 11.82
CA HIS A 120 -5.46 -1.10 11.30
C HIS A 120 -5.34 -2.61 11.40
N SER A 121 -5.22 -3.26 10.26
CA SER A 121 -5.02 -4.70 10.12
C SER A 121 -3.60 -5.01 9.65
N PHE A 122 -3.04 -6.13 10.10
CA PHE A 122 -1.65 -6.49 9.79
C PHE A 122 -1.54 -7.91 9.26
N SER A 123 -0.72 -8.11 8.23
CA SER A 123 -0.38 -9.44 7.73
C SER A 123 0.23 -10.30 8.84
N LYS A 124 -0.05 -11.59 8.84
CA LYS A 124 0.64 -12.57 9.69
C LYS A 124 2.11 -12.69 9.25
N ILE A 125 2.99 -12.94 10.21
CA ILE A 125 4.42 -13.11 9.91
C ILE A 125 4.62 -14.38 9.06
N GLY A 126 5.25 -14.23 7.89
CA GLY A 126 5.52 -15.35 6.99
C GLY A 126 4.31 -15.77 6.11
N TYR A 127 3.25 -14.97 6.07
CA TYR A 127 2.06 -15.22 5.24
C TYR A 127 1.91 -14.14 4.15
N PRO A 128 2.59 -14.29 3.00
CA PRO A 128 2.49 -13.30 1.92
C PRO A 128 1.08 -13.14 1.37
N TRP A 129 0.29 -14.21 1.36
CA TRP A 129 -1.11 -14.20 0.90
C TRP A 129 -2.01 -13.19 1.62
N ASP A 130 -1.63 -12.76 2.82
CA ASP A 130 -2.37 -11.76 3.59
C ASP A 130 -2.36 -10.38 2.92
N ASN A 131 -1.38 -10.09 2.03
CA ASN A 131 -1.30 -8.84 1.26
C ASN A 131 -1.31 -9.07 -0.26
N ALA A 132 -2.01 -10.11 -0.71
CA ALA A 132 -2.00 -10.58 -2.10
C ALA A 132 -2.36 -9.51 -3.14
N ILE A 133 -3.21 -8.52 -2.79
CA ILE A 133 -3.61 -7.44 -3.70
C ILE A 133 -2.41 -6.57 -4.07
N THR A 134 -1.68 -6.05 -3.08
CA THR A 134 -0.53 -5.18 -3.28
C THR A 134 0.67 -5.95 -3.84
N GLU A 135 0.88 -7.20 -3.40
CA GLU A 135 1.91 -8.07 -3.97
C GLU A 135 1.68 -8.31 -5.47
N SER A 136 0.43 -8.61 -5.85
CA SER A 136 0.06 -8.76 -7.27
C SER A 136 0.34 -7.48 -8.06
N PHE A 137 -0.05 -6.32 -7.52
CA PHE A 137 0.26 -5.04 -8.15
C PHE A 137 1.76 -4.86 -8.38
N PHE A 138 2.59 -5.02 -7.35
CA PHE A 138 4.02 -4.83 -7.49
C PHE A 138 4.70 -5.85 -8.39
N LYS A 139 4.23 -7.10 -8.38
CA LYS A 139 4.71 -8.14 -9.31
C LYS A 139 4.54 -7.70 -10.77
N TYR A 140 3.34 -7.22 -11.13
CA TYR A 140 3.06 -6.80 -12.50
C TYR A 140 3.75 -5.48 -12.85
N THR A 141 3.70 -4.48 -11.96
CA THR A 141 4.33 -3.18 -12.20
C THR A 141 5.84 -3.28 -12.38
N LYS A 142 6.51 -4.14 -11.58
CA LYS A 142 7.93 -4.42 -11.80
C LYS A 142 8.19 -5.03 -13.17
N LYS A 143 7.39 -6.00 -13.59
CA LYS A 143 7.55 -6.67 -14.88
C LYS A 143 7.18 -5.77 -16.05
N GLU A 144 6.14 -4.97 -15.93
CA GLU A 144 5.58 -4.14 -17.01
C GLU A 144 6.31 -2.80 -17.16
N GLU A 145 6.88 -2.24 -16.06
CA GLU A 145 7.49 -0.91 -16.06
C GLU A 145 8.90 -0.89 -15.42
N TYR A 146 9.03 -1.17 -14.13
CA TYR A 146 10.25 -0.80 -13.39
C TYR A 146 11.48 -1.65 -13.71
N ASN A 147 11.32 -2.90 -14.11
CA ASN A 147 12.45 -3.77 -14.51
C ASN A 147 12.83 -3.64 -15.99
N ARG A 148 12.07 -2.87 -16.78
CA ARG A 148 12.29 -2.74 -18.22
C ARG A 148 13.32 -1.68 -18.59
N ARG A 149 13.63 -0.77 -17.65
CA ARG A 149 14.57 0.32 -17.87
C ARG A 149 15.33 0.70 -16.60
N LYS A 150 16.44 1.38 -16.76
CA LYS A 150 17.19 1.99 -15.65
C LYS A 150 16.71 3.43 -15.48
N PHE A 151 16.44 3.81 -14.25
CA PHE A 151 16.07 5.18 -13.88
C PHE A 151 17.30 5.95 -13.43
N HIS A 152 17.44 7.18 -13.89
CA HIS A 152 18.54 8.03 -13.46
C HIS A 152 18.30 8.53 -12.02
N ASP A 153 17.12 9.08 -11.74
CA ASP A 153 16.79 9.70 -10.46
C ASP A 153 15.32 9.51 -10.06
N ILE A 154 14.94 10.10 -8.91
CA ILE A 154 13.58 10.08 -8.36
C ILE A 154 12.55 10.74 -9.29
N SER A 155 12.93 11.74 -10.09
CA SER A 155 12.02 12.46 -11.00
C SER A 155 11.56 11.53 -12.12
N GLU A 156 12.48 10.75 -12.69
CA GLU A 156 12.13 9.75 -13.70
C GLU A 156 11.22 8.65 -13.14
N VAL A 157 11.51 8.16 -11.92
CA VAL A 157 10.63 7.17 -11.26
C VAL A 157 9.25 7.76 -11.01
N ARG A 158 9.17 9.03 -10.59
CA ARG A 158 7.87 9.71 -10.35
C ARG A 158 7.05 9.85 -11.62
N LYS A 159 7.69 10.22 -12.73
CA LYS A 159 7.05 10.30 -14.06
C LYS A 159 6.56 8.94 -14.52
N ALA A 160 7.37 7.90 -14.37
CA ALA A 160 7.01 6.53 -14.71
C ALA A 160 5.83 6.02 -13.87
N ALA A 161 5.86 6.24 -12.56
CA ALA A 161 4.78 5.87 -11.64
C ALA A 161 3.47 6.58 -12.00
N PHE A 162 3.53 7.89 -12.29
CA PHE A 162 2.35 8.65 -12.71
C PHE A 162 1.75 8.07 -14.00
N ASN A 163 2.56 7.90 -15.03
CA ASN A 163 2.10 7.37 -16.32
C ASN A 163 1.54 5.94 -16.18
N TYR A 164 2.22 5.09 -15.40
CA TYR A 164 1.76 3.73 -15.19
C TYR A 164 0.49 3.68 -14.33
N ILE A 165 0.46 4.35 -13.19
CA ILE A 165 -0.67 4.27 -12.25
C ILE A 165 -1.89 5.01 -12.78
N GLU A 166 -1.74 6.30 -13.12
CA GLU A 166 -2.89 7.12 -13.52
C GLU A 166 -3.22 6.95 -15.00
N GLY A 167 -2.22 6.84 -15.87
CA GLY A 167 -2.44 6.75 -17.32
C GLY A 167 -2.83 5.36 -17.81
N PHE A 168 -2.40 4.28 -17.13
CA PHE A 168 -2.64 2.92 -17.59
C PHE A 168 -3.37 2.07 -16.55
N TYR A 169 -2.80 1.85 -15.36
CA TYR A 169 -3.32 0.90 -14.38
C TYR A 169 -4.76 1.22 -13.96
N ASN A 170 -5.01 2.43 -13.49
CA ASN A 170 -6.34 2.85 -13.03
C ASN A 170 -7.36 2.99 -14.17
N THR A 171 -6.89 3.35 -15.40
CA THR A 171 -7.78 3.75 -16.50
C THR A 171 -8.04 2.65 -17.52
N ARG A 172 -7.03 1.80 -17.80
CA ARG A 172 -7.07 0.88 -18.95
C ARG A 172 -6.77 -0.56 -18.61
N ARG A 173 -5.97 -0.82 -17.55
CA ARG A 173 -5.53 -2.17 -17.25
C ARG A 173 -6.71 -3.05 -16.83
N PRO A 174 -6.99 -4.16 -17.56
CA PRO A 174 -8.07 -5.06 -17.19
C PRO A 174 -7.69 -5.89 -15.94
N HIS A 175 -8.66 -6.09 -15.06
CA HIS A 175 -8.50 -6.91 -13.85
C HIS A 175 -9.51 -8.05 -13.83
N SER A 176 -9.05 -9.28 -13.69
CA SER A 176 -9.93 -10.46 -13.58
C SER A 176 -10.92 -10.36 -12.43
N ALA A 177 -10.47 -9.82 -11.28
CA ALA A 177 -11.34 -9.55 -10.12
C ALA A 177 -12.47 -8.54 -10.40
N ASN A 178 -12.35 -7.72 -11.44
CA ASN A 178 -13.33 -6.73 -11.87
C ASN A 178 -14.09 -7.16 -13.15
N LYS A 179 -14.16 -8.45 -13.45
CA LYS A 179 -14.71 -8.94 -14.72
C LYS A 179 -14.04 -8.31 -15.94
N PHE A 180 -12.71 -8.17 -15.89
CA PHE A 180 -11.84 -7.52 -16.89
C PHE A 180 -12.07 -6.02 -17.11
N MET A 181 -12.89 -5.36 -16.30
CA MET A 181 -12.93 -3.89 -16.26
C MET A 181 -11.66 -3.32 -15.63
N SER A 182 -11.31 -2.10 -16.03
CA SER A 182 -10.29 -1.32 -15.33
C SER A 182 -10.82 -0.86 -13.96
N PRO A 183 -9.93 -0.48 -13.02
CA PRO A 183 -10.35 0.07 -11.73
C PRO A 183 -11.34 1.24 -11.83
N ASN A 184 -11.10 2.16 -12.75
CA ASN A 184 -12.00 3.30 -12.97
C ASN A 184 -13.37 2.89 -13.51
N GLN A 185 -13.41 1.94 -14.47
CA GLN A 185 -14.66 1.42 -14.99
C GLN A 185 -15.47 0.70 -13.90
N LYS A 186 -14.80 -0.06 -13.02
CA LYS A 186 -15.47 -0.75 -11.90
C LYS A 186 -16.08 0.23 -10.90
N GLU A 187 -15.41 1.34 -10.59
CA GLU A 187 -15.99 2.37 -9.73
C GLU A 187 -17.13 3.13 -10.42
N LEU A 188 -16.97 3.43 -11.70
CA LEU A 188 -18.03 4.11 -12.48
C LEU A 188 -19.31 3.26 -12.49
N GLU A 189 -19.19 1.95 -12.77
CA GLU A 189 -20.33 1.01 -12.72
C GLU A 189 -21.05 1.08 -11.36
N PHE A 190 -20.32 1.13 -10.25
CA PHE A 190 -20.91 1.20 -8.91
C PHE A 190 -21.65 2.51 -8.63
N TYR A 191 -21.09 3.65 -9.07
CA TYR A 191 -21.69 4.97 -8.77
C TYR A 191 -22.79 5.37 -9.74
N THR A 192 -23.01 4.63 -10.83
CA THR A 192 -24.07 4.89 -11.83
C THR A 192 -25.29 3.96 -11.65
N GLN A 193 -25.23 3.01 -10.73
CA GLN A 193 -26.35 2.19 -10.28
C GLN A 193 -27.16 2.91 -9.19
#